data_dbeb08dad673a1c3affcf55a79bb5922
#
_entry.id   dbeb08dad673a1c3affcf55a79bb5922
#
_cell.length_a   1.000
_cell.length_b   1.000
_cell.length_c   1.000
_cell.angle_alpha   90.00
_cell.angle_beta   90.00
_cell.angle_gamma   90.00
#
_symmetry.space_group_name_H-M   'P 1'
#
loop_
_entity.id
_entity.type
_entity.pdbx_description
1 polymer ?
#
loop_
_entity_poly.entity_id
_entity_poly.type
_entity_poly.pdbx_seq_one_letter_code
_entity_poly.pdbx_strand_id
1 'polypeptide(L)'
;MNDLKVVIDAGHGGTDPGAVSNGVNEKDLNLMIAKYMLERFLEAGVPATLIRTTDETISPTERVKRILEAYGNNPNVVVISNHINSSDTPNAEGAEVIYALRNTDKLATNILNSLKKAGQKVRTVYQRRLPSNPNKDYYFIHRDTGSTQPVIVEYGYINSPADLKRIQDNYKKYVNAVVSGVLETFGINQNIVTPEKKENSNTYTVKAGDTLWNIARKYNTTVEE
;
A
#
# COMPACT_ATOMS: atom_id res chain seq x y z
N MET A 1 19.50 -13.57 10.65
CA MET A 1 18.93 -12.95 9.42
C MET A 1 17.44 -12.82 9.66
N ASN A 2 16.85 -11.67 9.34
CA ASN A 2 15.41 -11.47 9.49
C ASN A 2 14.70 -12.23 8.35
N ASP A 3 13.79 -13.13 8.68
CA ASP A 3 13.10 -14.02 7.72
C ASP A 3 11.77 -13.41 7.24
N LEU A 4 11.60 -12.10 7.40
CA LEU A 4 10.40 -11.38 6.94
C LEU A 4 10.26 -11.49 5.43
N LYS A 5 9.04 -11.84 5.00
CA LYS A 5 8.59 -11.81 3.61
C LYS A 5 7.26 -11.08 3.52
N VAL A 6 7.00 -10.41 2.42
CA VAL A 6 5.79 -9.59 2.28
C VAL A 6 5.01 -10.00 1.03
N VAL A 7 3.73 -10.26 1.22
CA VAL A 7 2.76 -10.44 0.12
C VAL A 7 1.88 -9.19 0.09
N ILE A 8 1.85 -8.55 -1.05
CA ILE A 8 1.10 -7.30 -1.24
C ILE A 8 -0.13 -7.60 -2.08
N ASP A 9 -1.28 -7.31 -1.51
CA ASP A 9 -2.57 -7.41 -2.17
C ASP A 9 -3.05 -6.01 -2.55
N ALA A 10 -3.39 -5.82 -3.81
CA ALA A 10 -4.17 -4.67 -4.26
C ALA A 10 -5.64 -5.07 -4.24
N GLY A 11 -6.42 -4.53 -3.32
CA GLY A 11 -7.85 -4.84 -3.19
C GLY A 11 -8.62 -4.62 -4.48
N HIS A 12 -9.70 -5.38 -4.68
CA HIS A 12 -10.55 -5.30 -5.88
C HIS A 12 -9.82 -5.66 -7.18
N GLY A 13 -10.34 -5.28 -8.34
CA GLY A 13 -9.72 -5.49 -9.65
C GLY A 13 -10.67 -6.01 -10.71
N GLY A 14 -10.39 -5.70 -11.98
CA GLY A 14 -11.19 -6.12 -13.13
C GLY A 14 -12.63 -5.62 -13.05
N THR A 15 -13.59 -6.55 -12.98
CA THR A 15 -15.02 -6.25 -12.87
C THR A 15 -15.47 -5.74 -11.51
N ASP A 16 -14.63 -5.85 -10.48
CA ASP A 16 -14.88 -5.28 -9.15
C ASP A 16 -14.14 -3.95 -9.00
N PRO A 17 -14.81 -2.79 -9.16
CA PRO A 17 -14.17 -1.49 -9.05
C PRO A 17 -13.81 -1.09 -7.61
N GLY A 18 -14.32 -1.82 -6.59
CA GLY A 18 -14.36 -1.34 -5.23
C GLY A 18 -15.29 -0.14 -5.07
N ALA A 19 -15.02 0.69 -4.09
CA ALA A 19 -15.75 1.94 -3.94
C ALA A 19 -15.42 2.92 -5.07
N VAL A 20 -16.43 3.68 -5.52
CA VAL A 20 -16.30 4.64 -6.63
C VAL A 20 -16.77 6.00 -6.17
N SER A 21 -15.97 7.03 -6.39
CA SER A 21 -16.32 8.41 -6.09
C SER A 21 -15.67 9.37 -7.09
N ASN A 22 -16.44 10.35 -7.60
CA ASN A 22 -15.96 11.38 -8.51
C ASN A 22 -15.17 10.84 -9.73
N GLY A 23 -15.59 9.69 -10.28
CA GLY A 23 -14.91 9.06 -11.42
C GLY A 23 -13.62 8.31 -11.07
N VAL A 24 -13.29 8.19 -9.79
CA VAL A 24 -12.14 7.43 -9.31
C VAL A 24 -12.61 6.08 -8.79
N ASN A 25 -11.98 4.99 -9.24
CA ASN A 25 -12.22 3.65 -8.73
C ASN A 25 -11.16 3.28 -7.69
N GLU A 26 -11.58 2.66 -6.62
CA GLU A 26 -10.68 2.18 -5.56
C GLU A 26 -9.63 1.19 -6.09
N LYS A 27 -10.04 0.26 -6.97
CA LYS A 27 -9.14 -0.76 -7.56
C LYS A 27 -7.90 -0.18 -8.24
N ASP A 28 -8.04 1.02 -8.86
CA ASP A 28 -6.95 1.66 -9.62
C ASP A 28 -5.92 2.28 -8.66
N LEU A 29 -6.41 2.95 -7.62
CA LEU A 29 -5.56 3.50 -6.55
C LEU A 29 -4.85 2.37 -5.79
N ASN A 30 -5.56 1.30 -5.45
CA ASN A 30 -5.00 0.15 -4.77
C ASN A 30 -3.86 -0.50 -5.57
N LEU A 31 -4.03 -0.63 -6.89
CA LEU A 31 -2.98 -1.19 -7.75
C LEU A 31 -1.76 -0.27 -7.85
N MET A 32 -1.98 1.04 -7.98
CA MET A 32 -0.91 2.05 -8.00
C MET A 32 -0.10 2.03 -6.68
N ILE A 33 -0.79 2.02 -5.55
CA ILE A 33 -0.21 1.93 -4.21
C ILE A 33 0.61 0.65 -4.05
N ALA A 34 0.02 -0.50 -4.43
CA ALA A 34 0.65 -1.80 -4.28
C ALA A 34 1.92 -1.96 -5.13
N LYS A 35 1.93 -1.46 -6.37
CA LYS A 35 3.12 -1.48 -7.23
C LYS A 35 4.27 -0.69 -6.61
N TYR A 36 4.01 0.52 -6.15
CA TYR A 36 5.04 1.33 -5.50
C TYR A 36 5.50 0.71 -4.17
N MET A 37 4.61 0.07 -3.42
CA MET A 37 4.95 -0.64 -2.19
C MET A 37 5.91 -1.81 -2.44
N LEU A 38 5.71 -2.57 -3.53
CA LEU A 38 6.64 -3.63 -3.95
C LEU A 38 8.04 -3.09 -4.16
N GLU A 39 8.19 -2.01 -4.92
CA GLU A 39 9.48 -1.36 -5.16
C GLU A 39 10.18 -1.00 -3.84
N ARG A 40 9.43 -0.42 -2.90
CA ARG A 40 9.98 0.00 -1.60
C ARG A 40 10.46 -1.16 -0.72
N PHE A 41 9.73 -2.28 -0.68
CA PHE A 41 10.17 -3.47 0.07
C PHE A 41 11.41 -4.11 -0.55
N LEU A 42 11.45 -4.22 -1.89
CA LEU A 42 12.62 -4.77 -2.60
C LEU A 42 13.87 -3.90 -2.39
N GLU A 43 13.73 -2.58 -2.43
CA GLU A 43 14.83 -1.65 -2.13
C GLU A 43 15.30 -1.74 -0.67
N ALA A 44 14.40 -2.08 0.26
CA ALA A 44 14.75 -2.35 1.65
C ALA A 44 15.40 -3.74 1.86
N GLY A 45 15.59 -4.51 0.80
CA GLY A 45 16.15 -5.87 0.86
C GLY A 45 15.19 -6.91 1.44
N VAL A 46 13.88 -6.62 1.48
CA VAL A 46 12.85 -7.53 1.96
C VAL A 46 12.20 -8.23 0.76
N PRO A 47 12.21 -9.58 0.71
CA PRO A 47 11.49 -10.32 -0.31
C PRO A 47 10.01 -9.96 -0.31
N ALA A 48 9.50 -9.48 -1.43
CA ALA A 48 8.12 -9.06 -1.57
C ALA A 48 7.55 -9.46 -2.93
N THR A 49 6.24 -9.67 -3.00
CA THR A 49 5.52 -9.96 -4.23
C THR A 49 4.11 -9.40 -4.24
N LEU A 50 3.57 -9.15 -5.44
CA LEU A 50 2.18 -8.76 -5.68
C LEU A 50 1.35 -9.98 -6.07
N ILE A 51 0.10 -10.05 -5.60
CA ILE A 51 -0.83 -11.11 -6.05
C ILE A 51 -1.58 -10.74 -7.33
N ARG A 52 -1.61 -9.45 -7.73
CA ARG A 52 -1.99 -9.00 -9.08
C ARG A 52 -1.11 -7.83 -9.53
N THR A 53 -0.76 -7.83 -10.79
CA THR A 53 0.09 -6.79 -11.41
C THR A 53 -0.66 -5.96 -12.44
N THR A 54 -1.86 -6.40 -12.80
CA THR A 54 -2.74 -5.78 -13.80
C THR A 54 -4.14 -5.56 -13.23
N ASP A 55 -5.01 -4.93 -14.00
CA ASP A 55 -6.44 -4.81 -13.68
C ASP A 55 -7.17 -6.11 -14.04
N GLU A 56 -7.08 -7.10 -13.16
CA GLU A 56 -7.70 -8.42 -13.31
C GLU A 56 -8.69 -8.71 -12.18
N THR A 57 -9.74 -9.45 -12.47
CA THR A 57 -10.69 -9.99 -11.48
C THR A 57 -10.09 -11.20 -10.79
N ILE A 58 -9.93 -11.14 -9.47
CA ILE A 58 -9.45 -12.26 -8.67
C ILE A 58 -10.51 -12.62 -7.64
N SER A 59 -10.99 -13.87 -7.66
CA SER A 59 -11.94 -14.34 -6.64
C SER A 59 -11.29 -14.40 -5.24
N PRO A 60 -12.06 -14.33 -4.14
CA PRO A 60 -11.51 -14.47 -2.79
C PRO A 60 -10.68 -15.75 -2.61
N THR A 61 -11.12 -16.87 -3.12
CA THR A 61 -10.41 -18.16 -3.05
C THR A 61 -9.09 -18.12 -3.81
N GLU A 62 -9.08 -17.56 -5.03
CA GLU A 62 -7.86 -17.44 -5.82
C GLU A 62 -6.89 -16.43 -5.18
N ARG A 63 -7.40 -15.37 -4.55
CA ARG A 63 -6.59 -14.39 -3.83
C ARG A 63 -5.86 -15.03 -2.66
N VAL A 64 -6.55 -15.81 -1.83
CA VAL A 64 -5.96 -16.59 -0.73
C VAL A 64 -4.93 -17.59 -1.24
N LYS A 65 -5.24 -18.31 -2.32
CA LYS A 65 -4.33 -19.27 -2.96
C LYS A 65 -3.02 -18.58 -3.37
N ARG A 66 -3.07 -17.48 -4.12
CA ARG A 66 -1.88 -16.71 -4.55
C ARG A 66 -1.07 -16.20 -3.36
N ILE A 67 -1.72 -15.77 -2.28
CA ILE A 67 -1.04 -15.35 -1.04
C ILE A 67 -0.23 -16.50 -0.44
N LEU A 68 -0.85 -17.67 -0.31
CA LEU A 68 -0.20 -18.83 0.31
C LEU A 68 0.86 -19.47 -0.60
N GLU A 69 0.69 -19.42 -1.92
CA GLU A 69 1.67 -19.91 -2.90
C GLU A 69 2.94 -19.04 -2.94
N ALA A 70 2.85 -17.75 -2.60
CA ALA A 70 3.97 -16.83 -2.68
C ALA A 70 5.13 -17.22 -1.74
N TYR A 71 4.84 -17.42 -0.45
CA TYR A 71 5.85 -17.71 0.58
C TYR A 71 5.36 -18.75 1.60
N GLY A 72 4.29 -19.45 1.30
CA GLY A 72 3.74 -20.51 2.15
C GLY A 72 2.92 -20.01 3.35
N ASN A 73 2.38 -20.97 4.07
CA ASN A 73 1.67 -20.75 5.34
C ASN A 73 2.69 -20.57 6.48
N ASN A 74 3.16 -19.35 6.70
CA ASN A 74 4.29 -19.07 7.57
C ASN A 74 4.04 -17.78 8.39
N PRO A 75 4.25 -17.77 9.72
CA PRO A 75 4.06 -16.60 10.57
C PRO A 75 5.06 -15.44 10.28
N ASN A 76 6.15 -15.68 9.55
CA ASN A 76 7.07 -14.64 9.11
C ASN A 76 6.61 -13.95 7.79
N VAL A 77 5.47 -14.34 7.26
CA VAL A 77 4.87 -13.69 6.08
C VAL A 77 3.86 -12.65 6.52
N VAL A 78 4.13 -11.40 6.21
CA VAL A 78 3.18 -10.29 6.34
C VAL A 78 2.37 -10.17 5.05
N VAL A 79 1.06 -10.08 5.16
CA VAL A 79 0.15 -9.83 4.03
C VAL A 79 -0.42 -8.44 4.18
N ILE A 80 -0.18 -7.55 3.22
CA ILE A 80 -0.69 -6.18 3.23
C ILE A 80 -1.73 -6.04 2.13
N SER A 81 -3.01 -5.93 2.52
CA SER A 81 -4.11 -5.66 1.60
C SER A 81 -4.39 -4.16 1.59
N ASN A 82 -4.18 -3.54 0.43
CA ASN A 82 -4.35 -2.10 0.25
C ASN A 82 -5.77 -1.79 -0.19
N HIS A 83 -6.43 -0.87 0.51
CA HIS A 83 -7.81 -0.47 0.31
C HIS A 83 -8.02 1.02 0.56
N ILE A 84 -9.14 1.56 0.06
CA ILE A 84 -9.61 2.90 0.35
C ILE A 84 -11.08 2.81 0.74
N ASN A 85 -11.37 3.11 1.98
CA ASN A 85 -12.67 2.96 2.60
C ASN A 85 -13.76 3.82 1.92
N SER A 86 -15.01 3.52 2.21
CA SER A 86 -16.17 4.33 1.87
C SER A 86 -17.18 4.32 3.00
N SER A 87 -17.91 5.41 3.22
CA SER A 87 -18.90 5.51 4.29
C SER A 87 -20.03 6.45 3.93
N ASP A 88 -21.24 6.07 4.29
CA ASP A 88 -22.41 6.96 4.25
C ASP A 88 -22.44 7.94 5.44
N THR A 89 -21.55 7.78 6.42
CA THR A 89 -21.43 8.69 7.56
C THR A 89 -20.85 10.02 7.08
N PRO A 90 -21.55 11.15 7.29
CA PRO A 90 -21.04 12.46 6.91
C PRO A 90 -19.68 12.76 7.55
N ASN A 91 -18.76 13.31 6.76
CA ASN A 91 -17.41 13.70 7.20
C ASN A 91 -16.55 12.55 7.74
N ALA A 92 -16.85 11.29 7.40
CA ALA A 92 -15.95 10.19 7.67
C ALA A 92 -14.64 10.42 6.90
N GLU A 93 -13.51 10.46 7.61
CA GLU A 93 -12.18 10.60 7.02
C GLU A 93 -11.09 10.07 7.94
N GLY A 94 -9.95 9.71 7.36
CA GLY A 94 -8.76 9.22 8.06
C GLY A 94 -8.50 7.73 7.83
N ALA A 95 -7.24 7.35 7.93
CA ALA A 95 -6.78 5.98 7.73
C ALA A 95 -7.14 5.07 8.91
N GLU A 96 -7.37 3.80 8.59
CA GLU A 96 -7.59 2.72 9.56
C GLU A 96 -6.70 1.53 9.20
N VAL A 97 -6.33 0.71 10.19
CA VAL A 97 -5.65 -0.55 9.92
C VAL A 97 -6.37 -1.68 10.66
N ILE A 98 -6.77 -2.70 9.90
CA ILE A 98 -7.49 -3.85 10.43
C ILE A 98 -6.53 -5.03 10.48
N TYR A 99 -6.51 -5.77 11.60
CA TYR A 99 -5.64 -6.91 11.81
C TYR A 99 -6.41 -8.17 12.21
N ALA A 100 -5.84 -9.35 11.95
CA ALA A 100 -6.49 -10.63 12.19
C ALA A 100 -6.61 -10.95 13.68
N LEU A 101 -7.66 -11.69 14.06
CA LEU A 101 -7.93 -12.09 15.46
C LEU A 101 -6.77 -12.88 16.10
N ARG A 102 -6.00 -13.62 15.30
CA ARG A 102 -4.84 -14.40 15.74
C ARG A 102 -3.59 -13.57 16.03
N ASN A 103 -3.55 -12.32 15.57
CA ASN A 103 -2.38 -11.45 15.70
C ASN A 103 -2.56 -10.42 16.82
N THR A 104 -1.45 -9.88 17.30
CA THR A 104 -1.44 -8.69 18.16
C THR A 104 -1.60 -7.43 17.29
N ASP A 105 -1.94 -6.32 17.90
CA ASP A 105 -2.11 -5.03 17.24
C ASP A 105 -0.79 -4.34 16.87
N LYS A 106 0.36 -4.88 17.27
CA LYS A 106 1.68 -4.23 17.14
C LYS A 106 1.97 -3.79 15.71
N LEU A 107 1.79 -4.69 14.72
CA LEU A 107 2.02 -4.38 13.31
C LEU A 107 1.08 -3.27 12.82
N ALA A 108 -0.22 -3.41 13.09
CA ALA A 108 -1.23 -2.44 12.69
C ALA A 108 -0.99 -1.07 13.33
N THR A 109 -0.62 -1.05 14.62
CA THR A 109 -0.33 0.18 15.38
C THR A 109 0.91 0.89 14.83
N ASN A 110 1.99 0.18 14.51
CA ASN A 110 3.19 0.77 13.93
C ASN A 110 2.90 1.36 12.54
N ILE A 111 2.13 0.65 11.71
CA ILE A 111 1.70 1.17 10.41
C ILE A 111 0.88 2.46 10.58
N LEU A 112 -0.15 2.44 11.44
CA LEU A 112 -1.01 3.60 11.64
C LEU A 112 -0.25 4.82 12.18
N ASN A 113 0.66 4.60 13.14
CA ASN A 113 1.50 5.65 13.69
C ASN A 113 2.45 6.25 12.64
N SER A 114 2.98 5.43 11.74
CA SER A 114 3.83 5.88 10.64
C SER A 114 3.03 6.69 9.62
N LEU A 115 1.81 6.30 9.31
CA LEU A 115 0.89 7.09 8.46
C LEU A 115 0.58 8.46 9.11
N LYS A 116 0.34 8.49 10.43
CA LYS A 116 0.15 9.73 11.18
C LYS A 116 1.38 10.64 11.10
N LYS A 117 2.58 10.10 11.31
CA LYS A 117 3.85 10.84 11.16
C LYS A 117 4.04 11.37 9.73
N ALA A 118 3.54 10.64 8.73
CA ALA A 118 3.55 11.07 7.33
C ALA A 118 2.49 12.12 7.00
N GLY A 119 1.69 12.56 7.96
CA GLY A 119 0.69 13.61 7.79
C GLY A 119 -0.68 13.14 7.31
N GLN A 120 -0.94 11.81 7.30
CA GLN A 120 -2.30 11.32 7.08
C GLN A 120 -3.13 11.48 8.36
N LYS A 121 -4.38 11.88 8.22
CA LYS A 121 -5.36 11.79 9.31
C LYS A 121 -5.58 10.32 9.62
N VAL A 122 -5.56 9.94 10.90
CA VAL A 122 -5.73 8.55 11.31
C VAL A 122 -6.90 8.39 12.27
N ARG A 123 -7.52 7.23 12.27
CA ARG A 123 -8.64 6.87 13.13
C ARG A 123 -8.22 5.82 14.16
N THR A 124 -8.19 4.56 13.77
CA THR A 124 -8.01 3.46 14.71
C THR A 124 -7.36 2.23 14.09
N VAL A 125 -6.86 1.35 14.94
CA VAL A 125 -6.59 -0.06 14.61
C VAL A 125 -7.66 -0.92 15.26
N TYR A 126 -8.15 -1.95 14.56
CA TYR A 126 -9.19 -2.81 15.11
C TYR A 126 -9.22 -4.20 14.46
N GLN A 127 -9.93 -5.09 15.12
CA GLN A 127 -10.31 -6.42 14.62
C GLN A 127 -11.80 -6.44 14.29
N ARG A 128 -12.19 -7.15 13.25
CA ARG A 128 -13.60 -7.31 12.90
C ARG A 128 -13.99 -8.76 12.90
N ARG A 129 -14.94 -9.09 13.74
CA ARG A 129 -15.47 -10.46 13.91
C ARG A 129 -16.61 -10.73 12.95
N LEU A 130 -16.70 -11.97 12.45
CA LEU A 130 -17.80 -12.41 11.62
C LEU A 130 -19.08 -12.47 12.47
N PRO A 131 -20.18 -11.76 12.12
CA PRO A 131 -21.39 -11.73 12.94
C PRO A 131 -22.02 -13.10 13.22
N SER A 132 -21.95 -14.01 12.23
CA SER A 132 -22.48 -15.38 12.35
C SER A 132 -21.57 -16.31 13.17
N ASN A 133 -20.32 -15.94 13.40
CA ASN A 133 -19.35 -16.68 14.21
C ASN A 133 -18.27 -15.75 14.75
N PRO A 134 -18.43 -15.17 15.94
CA PRO A 134 -17.50 -14.19 16.52
C PRO A 134 -16.08 -14.71 16.80
N ASN A 135 -15.86 -16.02 16.71
CA ASN A 135 -14.52 -16.62 16.82
C ASN A 135 -13.74 -16.59 15.50
N LYS A 136 -14.38 -16.10 14.41
CA LYS A 136 -13.74 -15.98 13.09
C LYS A 136 -13.63 -14.52 12.68
N ASP A 137 -12.57 -14.22 11.92
CA ASP A 137 -12.40 -12.93 11.28
C ASP A 137 -13.51 -12.68 10.24
N TYR A 138 -13.98 -11.44 10.15
CA TYR A 138 -14.94 -11.01 9.13
C TYR A 138 -14.37 -11.11 7.72
N TYR A 139 -13.15 -10.61 7.54
CA TYR A 139 -12.51 -10.57 6.23
C TYR A 139 -11.86 -11.93 5.91
N PHE A 140 -12.11 -12.43 4.70
CA PHE A 140 -11.57 -13.71 4.25
C PHE A 140 -10.03 -13.69 4.25
N ILE A 141 -9.41 -12.56 3.89
CA ILE A 141 -7.95 -12.43 3.88
C ILE A 141 -7.34 -12.60 5.27
N HIS A 142 -8.07 -12.22 6.32
CA HIS A 142 -7.66 -12.50 7.71
C HIS A 142 -7.94 -13.95 8.10
N ARG A 143 -9.10 -14.47 7.69
CA ARG A 143 -9.59 -15.78 8.12
C ARG A 143 -8.86 -16.94 7.45
N ASP A 144 -8.57 -16.81 6.14
CA ASP A 144 -8.26 -17.96 5.30
C ASP A 144 -6.76 -18.03 4.88
N THR A 145 -5.92 -17.08 5.32
CA THR A 145 -4.47 -17.04 5.00
C THR A 145 -3.57 -17.73 6.04
N GLY A 146 -4.11 -18.71 6.75
CA GLY A 146 -3.35 -19.58 7.65
C GLY A 146 -2.69 -18.83 8.80
N SER A 147 -1.39 -19.09 9.05
CA SER A 147 -0.59 -18.48 10.11
C SER A 147 0.08 -17.16 9.73
N THR A 148 -0.12 -16.67 8.50
CA THR A 148 0.44 -15.38 8.07
C THR A 148 -0.03 -14.22 8.94
N GLN A 149 0.61 -13.06 8.85
CA GLN A 149 0.24 -11.84 9.57
C GLN A 149 -0.45 -10.84 8.61
N PRO A 150 -1.75 -10.99 8.32
CA PRO A 150 -2.45 -10.11 7.42
C PRO A 150 -2.92 -8.83 8.12
N VAL A 151 -2.78 -7.73 7.40
CA VAL A 151 -3.40 -6.44 7.71
C VAL A 151 -4.11 -5.89 6.48
N ILE A 152 -5.24 -5.22 6.69
CA ILE A 152 -5.89 -4.38 5.68
C ILE A 152 -5.58 -2.94 6.04
N VAL A 153 -5.01 -2.20 5.10
CA VAL A 153 -4.70 -0.78 5.26
C VAL A 153 -5.72 0.01 4.47
N GLU A 154 -6.60 0.70 5.19
CA GLU A 154 -7.55 1.67 4.63
C GLU A 154 -6.88 3.05 4.68
N TYR A 155 -6.45 3.57 3.54
CA TYR A 155 -5.68 4.82 3.49
C TYR A 155 -6.50 6.07 3.79
N GLY A 156 -7.81 5.96 3.84
CA GLY A 156 -8.79 7.02 4.06
C GLY A 156 -10.10 6.68 3.36
N TYR A 157 -10.97 7.64 3.14
CA TYR A 157 -12.27 7.44 2.52
C TYR A 157 -12.33 8.03 1.12
N ILE A 158 -12.66 7.22 0.11
CA ILE A 158 -12.70 7.65 -1.30
C ILE A 158 -13.76 8.72 -1.54
N ASN A 159 -14.86 8.68 -0.80
CA ASN A 159 -15.95 9.66 -0.87
C ASN A 159 -15.76 10.87 0.06
N SER A 160 -14.63 10.97 0.77
CA SER A 160 -14.17 12.19 1.42
C SER A 160 -13.26 12.97 0.46
N PRO A 161 -13.64 14.15 -0.05
CA PRO A 161 -12.79 14.94 -0.94
C PRO A 161 -11.42 15.26 -0.33
N ALA A 162 -11.38 15.47 0.99
CA ALA A 162 -10.13 15.76 1.70
C ALA A 162 -9.20 14.55 1.76
N ASP A 163 -9.73 13.34 2.05
CA ASP A 163 -8.94 12.11 2.05
C ASP A 163 -8.47 11.75 0.64
N LEU A 164 -9.39 11.77 -0.34
CA LEU A 164 -9.07 11.43 -1.72
C LEU A 164 -7.93 12.32 -2.24
N LYS A 165 -8.04 13.64 -2.00
CA LYS A 165 -6.97 14.57 -2.38
C LYS A 165 -5.65 14.25 -1.66
N ARG A 166 -5.67 14.01 -0.34
CA ARG A 166 -4.46 13.63 0.40
C ARG A 166 -3.81 12.37 -0.14
N ILE A 167 -4.62 11.35 -0.46
CA ILE A 167 -4.13 10.08 -0.99
C ILE A 167 -3.50 10.29 -2.37
N GLN A 168 -4.19 10.95 -3.29
CA GLN A 168 -3.69 11.22 -4.64
C GLN A 168 -2.39 12.01 -4.63
N ASP A 169 -2.31 13.07 -3.81
CA ASP A 169 -1.13 13.93 -3.73
C ASP A 169 0.06 13.25 -3.01
N ASN A 170 -0.19 12.32 -2.08
CA ASN A 170 0.83 11.82 -1.15
C ASN A 170 0.94 10.30 -1.08
N TYR A 171 0.35 9.52 -1.99
CA TYR A 171 0.36 8.06 -1.88
C TYR A 171 1.76 7.47 -1.70
N LYS A 172 2.78 8.00 -2.40
CA LYS A 172 4.17 7.54 -2.25
C LYS A 172 4.69 7.74 -0.83
N LYS A 173 4.38 8.87 -0.22
CA LYS A 173 4.74 9.18 1.16
C LYS A 173 4.04 8.24 2.14
N TYR A 174 2.76 7.94 1.89
CA TYR A 174 1.99 7.02 2.72
C TYR A 174 2.44 5.56 2.56
N VAL A 175 2.78 5.14 1.35
CA VAL A 175 3.39 3.82 1.13
C VAL A 175 4.71 3.68 1.88
N ASN A 176 5.60 4.69 1.80
CA ASN A 176 6.85 4.68 2.56
C ASN A 176 6.58 4.58 4.07
N ALA A 177 5.53 5.23 4.56
CA ALA A 177 5.14 5.13 5.97
C ALA A 177 4.67 3.71 6.34
N VAL A 178 3.85 3.07 5.49
CA VAL A 178 3.42 1.68 5.72
C VAL A 178 4.63 0.74 5.75
N VAL A 179 5.53 0.85 4.75
CA VAL A 179 6.77 0.06 4.70
C VAL A 179 7.60 0.28 5.96
N SER A 180 7.78 1.54 6.38
CA SER A 180 8.49 1.89 7.61
C SER A 180 7.89 1.24 8.85
N GLY A 181 6.56 1.27 9.00
CA GLY A 181 5.86 0.64 10.13
C GLY A 181 6.03 -0.87 10.16
N VAL A 182 6.06 -1.52 8.99
CA VAL A 182 6.36 -2.96 8.88
C VAL A 182 7.81 -3.23 9.31
N LEU A 183 8.78 -2.53 8.74
CA LEU A 183 10.20 -2.73 9.05
C LEU A 183 10.51 -2.47 10.53
N GLU A 184 9.94 -1.43 11.13
CA GLU A 184 10.03 -1.14 12.56
C GLU A 184 9.50 -2.30 13.41
N THR A 185 8.37 -2.92 13.00
CA THR A 185 7.77 -4.04 13.71
C THR A 185 8.71 -5.24 13.82
N PHE A 186 9.49 -5.49 12.77
CA PHE A 186 10.42 -6.61 12.67
C PHE A 186 11.87 -6.24 13.02
N GLY A 187 12.12 -5.03 13.50
CA GLY A 187 13.46 -4.59 13.93
C GLY A 187 14.45 -4.47 12.78
N ILE A 188 13.96 -4.25 11.55
CA ILE A 188 14.82 -4.03 10.38
C ILE A 188 15.21 -2.56 10.37
N ASN A 189 16.50 -2.28 10.56
CA ASN A 189 17.01 -0.91 10.46
C ASN A 189 16.79 -0.36 9.06
N GLN A 190 16.06 0.75 9.01
CA GLN A 190 15.75 1.42 7.78
C GLN A 190 16.99 2.16 7.28
N ASN A 191 17.75 1.55 6.36
CA ASN A 191 18.42 2.33 5.33
C ASN A 191 17.46 2.57 4.14
N ILE A 192 16.16 2.77 4.44
CA ILE A 192 15.29 3.38 3.44
C ILE A 192 15.82 4.79 3.32
N VAL A 193 16.65 5.00 2.31
CA VAL A 193 16.83 6.32 1.73
C VAL A 193 15.39 6.73 1.41
N THR A 194 14.75 7.52 2.32
CA THR A 194 13.71 8.43 1.83
C THR A 194 14.30 8.93 0.54
N PRO A 195 13.61 8.88 -0.60
CA PRO A 195 14.05 9.70 -1.69
C PRO A 195 14.05 11.11 -1.10
N GLU A 196 15.18 11.51 -0.47
CA GLU A 196 15.58 12.87 -0.63
C GLU A 196 15.33 13.07 -2.10
N LYS A 197 14.45 14.03 -2.44
CA LYS A 197 14.55 14.68 -3.70
C LYS A 197 16.06 14.72 -3.97
N LYS A 198 16.61 13.71 -4.67
CA LYS A 198 17.63 14.02 -5.60
C LYS A 198 16.90 15.02 -6.46
N GLU A 199 16.97 16.27 -6.09
CA GLU A 199 17.10 17.28 -7.09
C GLU A 199 18.19 16.70 -7.95
N ASN A 200 17.81 15.96 -8.98
CA ASN A 200 18.62 15.87 -10.14
C ASN A 200 18.81 17.33 -10.49
N SER A 201 19.87 17.91 -9.96
CA SER A 201 20.41 19.15 -10.42
C SER A 201 21.05 18.92 -11.80
N ASN A 202 20.36 18.15 -12.65
CA ASN A 202 20.52 18.17 -14.08
C ASN A 202 19.79 19.40 -14.61
N THR A 203 20.03 20.54 -13.96
CA THR A 203 19.77 21.83 -14.57
C THR A 203 20.86 22.04 -15.60
N TYR A 204 20.47 21.96 -16.87
CA TYR A 204 21.30 22.39 -17.95
C TYR A 204 21.09 23.90 -18.14
N THR A 205 22.15 24.67 -18.03
CA THR A 205 22.11 26.09 -18.38
C THR A 205 22.11 26.22 -19.89
N VAL A 206 20.97 26.61 -20.47
CA VAL A 206 20.79 26.79 -21.91
C VAL A 206 21.79 27.83 -22.43
N LYS A 207 22.51 27.50 -23.50
CA LYS A 207 23.46 28.37 -24.17
C LYS A 207 22.93 28.81 -25.51
N ALA A 208 23.44 29.92 -26.01
CA ALA A 208 23.07 30.39 -27.38
C ALA A 208 23.40 29.27 -28.38
N GLY A 209 22.39 28.90 -29.22
CA GLY A 209 22.48 27.82 -30.20
C GLY A 209 21.92 26.47 -29.73
N ASP A 210 21.54 26.31 -28.44
CA ASP A 210 20.89 25.11 -27.96
C ASP A 210 19.44 25.03 -28.46
N THR A 211 19.00 23.80 -28.69
CA THR A 211 17.60 23.46 -28.89
C THR A 211 17.15 22.45 -27.88
N LEU A 212 15.88 22.47 -27.49
CA LEU A 212 15.33 21.48 -26.56
C LEU A 212 15.58 20.06 -27.04
N TRP A 213 15.49 19.82 -28.35
CA TRP A 213 15.76 18.53 -28.97
C TRP A 213 17.21 18.05 -28.77
N ASN A 214 18.21 18.93 -28.97
CA ASN A 214 19.62 18.61 -28.75
C ASN A 214 19.93 18.37 -27.28
N ILE A 215 19.31 19.11 -26.38
CA ILE A 215 19.43 18.94 -24.94
C ILE A 215 18.83 17.60 -24.50
N ALA A 216 17.59 17.28 -24.91
CA ALA A 216 16.94 16.03 -24.63
C ALA A 216 17.77 14.82 -25.10
N ARG A 217 18.28 14.87 -26.34
CA ARG A 217 19.16 13.81 -26.89
C ARG A 217 20.45 13.65 -26.10
N LYS A 218 21.05 14.73 -25.64
CA LYS A 218 22.29 14.72 -24.83
C LYS A 218 22.07 14.03 -23.47
N TYR A 219 20.88 14.15 -22.90
CA TYR A 219 20.52 13.58 -21.60
C TYR A 219 19.67 12.31 -21.72
N ASN A 220 19.55 11.75 -22.95
CA ASN A 220 18.81 10.50 -23.22
C ASN A 220 17.36 10.51 -22.72
N THR A 221 16.67 11.64 -22.95
CA THR A 221 15.28 11.89 -22.61
C THR A 221 14.50 12.45 -23.81
N THR A 222 13.22 12.76 -23.66
CA THR A 222 12.38 13.38 -24.71
C THR A 222 12.13 14.85 -24.40
N VAL A 223 11.63 15.62 -25.39
CA VAL A 223 11.27 17.04 -25.20
C VAL A 223 10.00 17.21 -24.36
N GLU A 224 9.25 16.12 -24.15
CA GLU A 224 7.98 16.09 -23.41
C GLU A 224 8.17 15.71 -21.92
N GLU A 225 9.37 15.32 -21.54
CA GLU A 225 9.81 15.08 -20.15
C GLU A 225 10.61 16.31 -19.66
#